data_3e1d9557bddeb747bac7914906efc6cc
#
_entry.id   3e1d9557bddeb747bac7914906efc6cc
#
_cell.length_a   1.000
_cell.length_b   1.000
_cell.length_c   1.000
_cell.angle_alpha   90.00
_cell.angle_beta   90.00
_cell.angle_gamma   90.00
#
_symmetry.space_group_name_H-M   'P 1'
#
loop_
_entity.id
_entity.type
_entity.pdbx_description
1 polymer ?
#
loop_
_entity_poly.entity_id
_entity_poly.type
_entity_poly.pdbx_seq_one_letter_code
_entity_poly.pdbx_strand_id
1 'polypeptide(L)'
;LIAQNEEFKLILPLRKFKDVLDGDEGLCEMYLLNYFSNSQNPEPMFQEQTLVYALVSKDIDRFWKRFFQYATLHIKEPMPIHYQEAAFLYGNLEKTVDISKMPFDRDRILGRFANFQRASQMYAREGMSVEQMGEAMRPEFGDTFWWFYFFCKGVKSY
;
A
#
# COMPACT_ATOMS: atom_id res chain seq x y z
N LEU A 1 -33.01 18.01 -16.32
CA LEU A 1 -32.02 17.55 -17.32
C LEU A 1 -30.81 16.86 -16.66
N ILE A 2 -30.16 17.50 -15.68
CA ILE A 2 -28.98 16.91 -14.99
C ILE A 2 -29.36 15.64 -14.20
N ALA A 3 -30.49 15.63 -13.50
CA ALA A 3 -30.95 14.50 -12.71
C ALA A 3 -31.43 13.28 -13.53
N GLN A 4 -31.55 13.42 -14.84
CA GLN A 4 -32.00 12.36 -15.76
C GLN A 4 -30.83 11.70 -16.53
N ASN A 5 -29.63 12.27 -16.43
CA ASN A 5 -28.45 11.70 -17.04
C ASN A 5 -27.80 10.69 -16.09
N GLU A 6 -27.65 9.44 -16.53
CA GLU A 6 -27.08 8.34 -15.73
C GLU A 6 -25.65 8.64 -15.26
N GLU A 7 -24.84 9.31 -16.08
CA GLU A 7 -23.49 9.71 -15.71
C GLU A 7 -23.49 10.72 -14.54
N PHE A 8 -24.42 11.65 -14.51
CA PHE A 8 -24.55 12.61 -13.41
C PHE A 8 -25.13 12.00 -12.14
N LYS A 9 -25.90 10.91 -12.21
CA LYS A 9 -26.39 10.20 -11.02
C LYS A 9 -25.26 9.66 -10.16
N LEU A 10 -24.16 9.24 -10.79
CA LEU A 10 -22.94 8.77 -10.09
C LEU A 10 -22.22 9.91 -9.37
N ILE A 11 -22.29 11.13 -9.94
CA ILE A 11 -21.58 12.31 -9.41
C ILE A 11 -22.43 13.05 -8.36
N LEU A 12 -23.77 12.96 -8.42
CA LEU A 12 -24.66 13.66 -7.50
C LEU A 12 -24.36 13.40 -6.01
N PRO A 13 -24.05 12.19 -5.56
CA PRO A 13 -23.68 11.93 -4.16
C PRO A 13 -22.43 12.70 -3.72
N LEU A 14 -21.53 13.02 -4.64
CA LEU A 14 -20.28 13.76 -4.37
C LEU A 14 -20.55 15.22 -3.97
N ARG A 15 -21.74 15.78 -4.31
CA ARG A 15 -22.12 17.14 -3.88
C ARG A 15 -22.19 17.33 -2.36
N LYS A 16 -22.31 16.24 -1.60
CA LYS A 16 -22.27 16.28 -0.12
C LYS A 16 -20.89 16.65 0.40
N PHE A 17 -19.88 16.57 -0.44
CA PHE A 17 -18.46 16.73 -0.10
C PHE A 17 -17.83 17.93 -0.80
N LYS A 18 -18.65 18.85 -1.34
CA LYS A 18 -18.18 20.05 -2.03
C LYS A 18 -17.19 20.87 -1.18
N ASP A 19 -17.36 20.85 0.13
CA ASP A 19 -16.51 21.61 1.05
C ASP A 19 -15.15 20.91 1.29
N VAL A 20 -15.03 19.60 0.99
CA VAL A 20 -13.78 18.84 1.05
C VAL A 20 -12.98 19.00 -0.24
N LEU A 21 -13.67 19.32 -1.35
CA LEU A 21 -13.05 19.45 -2.67
C LEU A 21 -12.38 20.82 -2.88
N ASP A 22 -12.63 21.78 -1.99
CA ASP A 22 -12.23 23.19 -2.16
C ASP A 22 -10.77 23.51 -1.82
N GLY A 23 -9.87 22.55 -1.74
CA GLY A 23 -8.53 22.96 -1.37
C GLY A 23 -7.37 21.99 -1.54
N ASP A 24 -7.62 20.71 -1.75
CA ASP A 24 -6.53 19.75 -1.87
C ASP A 24 -6.90 18.61 -2.83
N GLU A 25 -6.29 18.63 -4.03
CA GLU A 25 -6.52 17.61 -5.06
C GLU A 25 -6.23 16.19 -4.52
N GLY A 26 -5.23 16.03 -3.66
CA GLY A 26 -4.90 14.75 -3.03
C GLY A 26 -6.01 14.23 -2.11
N LEU A 27 -6.71 15.11 -1.39
CA LEU A 27 -7.89 14.74 -0.59
C LEU A 27 -9.04 14.27 -1.47
N CYS A 28 -9.26 14.92 -2.62
CA CYS A 28 -10.29 14.55 -3.58
C CYS A 28 -10.05 13.15 -4.13
N GLU A 29 -8.84 12.87 -4.61
CA GLU A 29 -8.46 11.56 -5.13
C GLU A 29 -8.66 10.47 -4.09
N MET A 30 -8.18 10.69 -2.87
CA MET A 30 -8.33 9.77 -1.75
C MET A 30 -9.78 9.50 -1.42
N TYR A 31 -10.59 10.55 -1.37
CA TYR A 31 -12.00 10.43 -1.09
C TYR A 31 -12.70 9.58 -2.16
N LEU A 32 -12.44 9.89 -3.45
CA LEU A 32 -13.01 9.16 -4.58
C LEU A 32 -12.58 7.69 -4.58
N LEU A 33 -11.29 7.42 -4.38
CA LEU A 33 -10.77 6.07 -4.28
C LEU A 33 -11.43 5.28 -3.15
N ASN A 34 -11.56 5.88 -1.96
CA ASN A 34 -12.24 5.25 -0.84
C ASN A 34 -13.75 5.04 -1.10
N TYR A 35 -14.41 6.00 -1.71
CA TYR A 35 -15.83 5.90 -2.05
C TYR A 35 -16.08 4.76 -3.03
N PHE A 36 -15.36 4.71 -4.16
CA PHE A 36 -15.55 3.68 -5.17
C PHE A 36 -15.08 2.31 -4.70
N SER A 37 -14.03 2.24 -3.90
CA SER A 37 -13.56 0.96 -3.34
C SER A 37 -14.50 0.36 -2.29
N ASN A 38 -15.36 1.18 -1.67
CA ASN A 38 -16.38 0.73 -0.71
C ASN A 38 -17.79 0.63 -1.32
N SER A 39 -17.95 0.87 -2.62
CA SER A 39 -19.24 0.74 -3.29
C SER A 39 -19.75 -0.70 -3.26
N GLN A 40 -21.07 -0.89 -3.48
CA GLN A 40 -21.69 -2.22 -3.51
C GLN A 40 -21.18 -3.12 -4.64
N ASN A 41 -20.62 -2.52 -5.69
CA ASN A 41 -19.92 -3.20 -6.79
C ASN A 41 -18.50 -2.64 -6.92
N PRO A 42 -17.57 -3.08 -6.05
CA PRO A 42 -16.21 -2.58 -6.10
C PRO A 42 -15.51 -3.09 -7.35
N GLU A 43 -15.16 -2.18 -8.25
CA GLU A 43 -14.29 -2.52 -9.38
C GLU A 43 -12.91 -2.94 -8.85
N PRO A 44 -12.35 -4.07 -9.31
CA PRO A 44 -11.04 -4.55 -8.85
C PRO A 44 -9.94 -3.49 -8.98
N MET A 45 -9.97 -2.68 -10.02
CA MET A 45 -9.02 -1.59 -10.24
C MET A 45 -8.99 -0.57 -9.09
N PHE A 46 -10.15 -0.18 -8.54
CA PHE A 46 -10.19 0.75 -7.41
C PHE A 46 -9.67 0.11 -6.12
N GLN A 47 -9.85 -1.21 -5.96
CA GLN A 47 -9.28 -1.94 -4.83
C GLN A 47 -7.76 -1.94 -4.90
N GLU A 48 -7.19 -2.22 -6.08
CA GLU A 48 -5.75 -2.18 -6.30
C GLU A 48 -5.18 -0.78 -6.08
N GLN A 49 -5.79 0.25 -6.65
CA GLN A 49 -5.34 1.64 -6.48
C GLN A 49 -5.35 2.05 -5.00
N THR A 50 -6.40 1.68 -4.26
CA THR A 50 -6.50 2.01 -2.83
C THR A 50 -5.45 1.25 -2.02
N LEU A 51 -5.15 -0.01 -2.39
CA LEU A 51 -4.10 -0.80 -1.75
C LEU A 51 -2.71 -0.23 -2.06
N VAL A 52 -2.44 0.12 -3.32
CA VAL A 52 -1.19 0.79 -3.71
C VAL A 52 -1.02 2.11 -2.97
N TYR A 53 -2.08 2.90 -2.84
CA TYR A 53 -2.02 4.14 -2.08
C TYR A 53 -1.68 3.90 -0.60
N ALA A 54 -2.28 2.90 0.03
CA ALA A 54 -1.94 2.52 1.41
C ALA A 54 -0.46 2.13 1.55
N LEU A 55 0.11 1.47 0.54
CA LEU A 55 1.54 1.14 0.51
C LEU A 55 2.43 2.38 0.40
N VAL A 56 2.15 3.26 -0.56
CA VAL A 56 3.00 4.44 -0.80
C VAL A 56 2.86 5.50 0.27
N SER A 57 1.71 5.56 0.96
CA SER A 57 1.49 6.40 2.14
C SER A 57 2.01 5.78 3.44
N LYS A 58 2.40 4.51 3.41
CA LYS A 58 2.80 3.72 4.58
C LYS A 58 1.72 3.64 5.66
N ASP A 59 0.46 3.66 5.24
CA ASP A 59 -0.71 3.58 6.12
C ASP A 59 -1.05 2.11 6.39
N ILE A 60 -0.56 1.60 7.52
CA ILE A 60 -0.66 0.19 7.89
C ILE A 60 -2.10 -0.24 8.17
N ASP A 61 -2.89 0.60 8.84
CA ASP A 61 -4.29 0.30 9.15
C ASP A 61 -5.14 0.19 7.89
N ARG A 62 -4.92 1.14 6.95
CA ARG A 62 -5.59 1.13 5.66
C ARG A 62 -5.12 -0.03 4.81
N PHE A 63 -3.82 -0.36 4.84
CA PHE A 63 -3.26 -1.50 4.14
C PHE A 63 -3.99 -2.79 4.50
N TRP A 64 -4.12 -3.15 5.78
CA TRP A 64 -4.73 -4.42 6.18
C TRP A 64 -6.18 -4.53 5.72
N LYS A 65 -6.97 -3.46 5.85
CA LYS A 65 -8.35 -3.43 5.36
C LYS A 65 -8.44 -3.73 3.86
N ARG A 66 -7.58 -3.12 3.06
CA ARG A 66 -7.57 -3.26 1.60
C ARG A 66 -6.92 -4.54 1.14
N PHE A 67 -5.89 -5.00 1.84
CA PHE A 67 -5.21 -6.26 1.55
C PHE A 67 -6.16 -7.45 1.66
N PHE A 68 -6.94 -7.56 2.72
CA PHE A 68 -7.91 -8.63 2.86
C PHE A 68 -9.03 -8.57 1.82
N GLN A 69 -9.47 -7.38 1.47
CA GLN A 69 -10.46 -7.18 0.41
C GLN A 69 -9.91 -7.62 -0.95
N TYR A 70 -8.69 -7.20 -1.28
CA TYR A 70 -7.98 -7.63 -2.49
C TYR A 70 -7.83 -9.15 -2.54
N ALA A 71 -7.33 -9.75 -1.47
CA ALA A 71 -7.12 -11.20 -1.39
C ALA A 71 -8.43 -12.00 -1.58
N THR A 72 -9.56 -11.45 -1.13
CA THR A 72 -10.88 -12.08 -1.31
C THR A 72 -11.34 -12.00 -2.77
N LEU A 73 -11.10 -10.89 -3.44
CA LEU A 73 -11.47 -10.70 -4.85
C LEU A 73 -10.60 -11.52 -5.80
N HIS A 74 -9.32 -11.68 -5.48
CA HIS A 74 -8.30 -12.32 -6.31
C HIS A 74 -7.85 -13.69 -5.78
N ILE A 75 -8.77 -14.46 -5.17
CA ILE A 75 -8.44 -15.74 -4.50
C ILE A 75 -7.80 -16.79 -5.43
N LYS A 76 -7.98 -16.67 -6.74
CA LYS A 76 -7.44 -17.60 -7.74
C LYS A 76 -6.14 -17.11 -8.38
N GLU A 77 -5.72 -15.91 -8.08
CA GLU A 77 -4.56 -15.27 -8.67
C GLU A 77 -3.38 -15.28 -7.69
N PRO A 78 -2.14 -15.39 -8.18
CA PRO A 78 -0.98 -15.28 -7.30
C PRO A 78 -0.91 -13.86 -6.73
N MET A 79 -0.75 -13.74 -5.42
CA MET A 79 -0.58 -12.44 -4.75
C MET A 79 0.67 -11.74 -5.27
N PRO A 80 0.58 -10.48 -5.75
CA PRO A 80 1.74 -9.72 -6.18
C PRO A 80 2.81 -9.64 -5.10
N ILE A 81 4.09 -9.74 -5.51
CA ILE A 81 5.20 -9.87 -4.56
C ILE A 81 5.29 -8.70 -3.58
N HIS A 82 5.05 -7.47 -4.05
CA HIS A 82 5.14 -6.29 -3.18
C HIS A 82 4.03 -6.24 -2.11
N TYR A 83 2.87 -6.81 -2.38
CA TYR A 83 1.81 -6.96 -1.37
C TYR A 83 2.18 -8.00 -0.32
N GLN A 84 2.85 -9.10 -0.74
CA GLN A 84 3.37 -10.09 0.17
C GLN A 84 4.50 -9.52 1.04
N GLU A 85 5.43 -8.75 0.45
CA GLU A 85 6.51 -8.07 1.14
C GLU A 85 5.98 -7.09 2.20
N ALA A 86 4.96 -6.30 1.83
CA ALA A 86 4.32 -5.37 2.75
C ALA A 86 3.59 -6.09 3.88
N ALA A 87 2.80 -7.11 3.56
CA ALA A 87 2.10 -7.92 4.57
C ALA A 87 3.07 -8.61 5.52
N PHE A 88 4.20 -9.13 5.01
CA PHE A 88 5.24 -9.71 5.83
C PHE A 88 5.88 -8.67 6.76
N LEU A 89 6.26 -7.49 6.22
CA LEU A 89 6.86 -6.42 7.01
C LEU A 89 5.91 -5.93 8.09
N TYR A 90 4.68 -5.59 7.75
CA TYR A 90 3.67 -5.06 8.67
C TYR A 90 3.24 -6.08 9.72
N GLY A 91 3.09 -7.35 9.33
CA GLY A 91 2.77 -8.42 10.28
C GLY A 91 3.87 -8.63 11.34
N ASN A 92 5.14 -8.47 10.96
CA ASN A 92 6.25 -8.55 11.91
C ASN A 92 6.40 -7.31 12.79
N LEU A 93 6.13 -6.11 12.26
CA LEU A 93 6.23 -4.87 13.02
C LEU A 93 5.10 -4.73 14.03
N GLU A 94 3.86 -4.93 13.61
CA GLU A 94 2.68 -4.72 14.46
C GLU A 94 2.27 -5.93 15.28
N LYS A 95 2.49 -7.13 14.74
CA LYS A 95 2.08 -8.41 15.35
C LYS A 95 0.57 -8.52 15.64
N THR A 96 -0.24 -7.68 15.02
CA THR A 96 -1.70 -7.68 15.19
C THR A 96 -2.40 -8.66 14.25
N VAL A 97 -1.73 -9.06 13.18
CA VAL A 97 -2.25 -9.99 12.17
C VAL A 97 -1.36 -11.23 12.15
N ASP A 98 -1.96 -12.40 12.29
CA ASP A 98 -1.25 -13.68 12.14
C ASP A 98 -1.01 -13.96 10.65
N ILE A 99 0.20 -13.72 10.21
CA ILE A 99 0.66 -13.94 8.83
C ILE A 99 1.13 -15.38 8.57
N SER A 100 1.18 -16.24 9.59
CA SER A 100 1.71 -17.60 9.47
C SER A 100 0.94 -18.49 8.51
N LYS A 101 -0.36 -18.21 8.33
CA LYS A 101 -1.27 -18.94 7.44
C LYS A 101 -1.43 -18.32 6.05
N MET A 102 -0.79 -17.19 5.81
CA MET A 102 -0.89 -16.54 4.49
C MET A 102 -0.06 -17.29 3.44
N PRO A 103 -0.55 -17.40 2.21
CA PRO A 103 0.12 -18.14 1.13
C PRO A 103 1.24 -17.32 0.50
N PHE A 104 2.23 -16.93 1.32
CA PHE A 104 3.40 -16.20 0.84
C PHE A 104 4.40 -17.14 0.16
N ASP A 105 5.14 -16.61 -0.81
CA ASP A 105 6.39 -17.18 -1.29
C ASP A 105 7.47 -16.98 -0.19
N ARG A 106 7.40 -17.85 0.83
CA ARG A 106 8.20 -17.71 2.05
C ARG A 106 9.69 -17.73 1.76
N ASP A 107 10.16 -18.59 0.87
CA ASP A 107 11.59 -18.73 0.58
C ASP A 107 12.14 -17.44 -0.04
N ARG A 108 11.40 -16.88 -0.99
CA ARG A 108 11.78 -15.64 -1.63
C ARG A 108 11.71 -14.46 -0.66
N ILE A 109 10.65 -14.34 0.13
CA ILE A 109 10.45 -13.21 1.04
C ILE A 109 11.41 -13.30 2.23
N LEU A 110 11.45 -14.45 2.94
CA LEU A 110 12.28 -14.61 4.13
C LEU A 110 13.77 -14.50 3.81
N GLY A 111 14.23 -15.18 2.76
CA GLY A 111 15.62 -15.14 2.34
C GLY A 111 16.08 -13.75 1.95
N ARG A 112 15.27 -13.06 1.13
CA ARG A 112 15.60 -11.71 0.67
C ARG A 112 15.54 -10.67 1.79
N PHE A 113 14.56 -10.76 2.69
CA PHE A 113 14.47 -9.90 3.86
C PHE A 113 15.62 -10.12 4.84
N ALA A 114 16.06 -11.36 5.06
CA ALA A 114 17.22 -11.66 5.89
C ALA A 114 18.51 -11.05 5.31
N ASN A 115 18.67 -11.08 3.98
CA ASN A 115 19.79 -10.42 3.30
C ASN A 115 19.73 -8.91 3.45
N PHE A 116 18.55 -8.31 3.28
CA PHE A 116 18.32 -6.88 3.52
C PHE A 116 18.70 -6.47 4.96
N GLN A 117 18.25 -7.22 5.96
CA GLN A 117 18.60 -6.95 7.36
C GLN A 117 20.10 -7.06 7.62
N ARG A 118 20.76 -8.07 7.04
CA ARG A 118 22.21 -8.28 7.18
C ARG A 118 22.99 -7.13 6.56
N ALA A 119 22.63 -6.69 5.35
CA ALA A 119 23.24 -5.54 4.69
C ALA A 119 23.03 -4.27 5.49
N SER A 120 21.81 -4.01 5.99
CA SER A 120 21.51 -2.85 6.84
C SER A 120 22.36 -2.81 8.11
N GLN A 121 22.54 -3.96 8.77
CA GLN A 121 23.37 -4.06 9.97
C GLN A 121 24.85 -3.84 9.66
N MET A 122 25.33 -4.32 8.52
CA MET A 122 26.73 -4.12 8.08
C MET A 122 27.01 -2.64 7.87
N TYR A 123 26.21 -1.96 7.06
CA TYR A 123 26.39 -0.53 6.78
C TYR A 123 26.19 0.36 8.01
N ALA A 124 25.26 0.00 8.92
CA ALA A 124 25.11 0.70 10.18
C ALA A 124 26.35 0.60 11.08
N ARG A 125 27.02 -0.58 11.11
CA ARG A 125 28.29 -0.76 11.84
C ARG A 125 29.45 0.03 11.24
N GLU A 126 29.42 0.29 9.93
CA GLU A 126 30.37 1.13 9.21
C GLU A 126 30.10 2.62 9.44
N GLY A 127 29.05 2.98 10.17
CA GLY A 127 28.72 4.36 10.53
C GLY A 127 28.04 5.16 9.40
N MET A 128 27.48 4.48 8.40
CA MET A 128 26.74 5.15 7.32
C MET A 128 25.46 5.82 7.82
N SER A 129 25.14 6.99 7.27
CA SER A 129 23.85 7.63 7.47
C SER A 129 22.72 6.82 6.79
N VAL A 130 21.47 7.10 7.18
CA VAL A 130 20.30 6.43 6.57
C VAL A 130 20.26 6.64 5.05
N GLU A 131 20.57 7.85 4.58
CA GLU A 131 20.62 8.19 3.16
C GLU A 131 21.71 7.40 2.44
N GLN A 132 22.91 7.32 3.03
CA GLN A 132 24.04 6.55 2.48
C GLN A 132 23.70 5.06 2.40
N MET A 133 23.08 4.49 3.45
CA MET A 133 22.62 3.11 3.45
C MET A 133 21.58 2.87 2.35
N GLY A 134 20.62 3.79 2.19
CA GLY A 134 19.61 3.70 1.16
C GLY A 134 20.19 3.63 -0.24
N GLU A 135 21.16 4.50 -0.55
CA GLU A 135 21.84 4.50 -1.85
C GLU A 135 22.70 3.24 -2.06
N ALA A 136 23.45 2.81 -1.05
CA ALA A 136 24.29 1.61 -1.13
C ALA A 136 23.46 0.33 -1.32
N MET A 137 22.27 0.26 -0.73
CA MET A 137 21.41 -0.91 -0.80
C MET A 137 20.47 -0.91 -2.02
N ARG A 138 20.31 0.23 -2.69
CA ARG A 138 19.38 0.40 -3.81
C ARG A 138 19.61 -0.57 -4.98
N PRO A 139 20.86 -0.86 -5.43
CA PRO A 139 21.09 -1.77 -6.54
C PRO A 139 20.55 -3.19 -6.31
N GLU A 140 20.57 -3.66 -5.05
CA GLU A 140 20.14 -5.01 -4.68
C GLU A 140 18.68 -5.09 -4.19
N PHE A 141 18.22 -4.06 -3.47
CA PHE A 141 16.94 -4.10 -2.78
C PHE A 141 15.93 -3.01 -3.21
N GLY A 142 16.32 -2.11 -4.12
CA GLY A 142 15.50 -0.96 -4.52
C GLY A 142 14.17 -1.32 -5.18
N ASP A 143 14.00 -2.59 -5.60
CA ASP A 143 12.76 -3.16 -6.11
C ASP A 143 11.89 -3.82 -5.02
N THR A 144 12.26 -3.72 -3.74
CA THR A 144 11.50 -4.30 -2.63
C THR A 144 10.69 -3.26 -1.88
N PHE A 145 9.55 -3.69 -1.31
CA PHE A 145 8.74 -2.81 -0.49
C PHE A 145 9.47 -2.36 0.79
N TRP A 146 10.26 -3.22 1.43
CA TRP A 146 11.01 -2.83 2.63
C TRP A 146 12.09 -1.78 2.34
N TRP A 147 12.78 -1.82 1.19
CA TRP A 147 13.70 -0.74 0.83
C TRP A 147 12.95 0.59 0.69
N PHE A 148 11.82 0.60 -0.02
CA PHE A 148 10.93 1.76 -0.11
C PHE A 148 10.50 2.23 1.28
N TYR A 149 10.06 1.29 2.13
CA TYR A 149 9.53 1.60 3.47
C TYR A 149 10.55 2.29 4.36
N PHE A 150 11.81 1.83 4.37
CA PHE A 150 12.84 2.36 5.26
C PHE A 150 13.56 3.58 4.70
N PHE A 151 13.74 3.72 3.39
CA PHE A 151 14.60 4.74 2.79
C PHE A 151 13.87 5.80 1.97
N CYS A 152 12.63 5.57 1.52
CA CYS A 152 11.85 6.57 0.79
C CYS A 152 10.91 7.33 1.72
N LYS A 153 10.60 8.58 1.38
CA LYS A 153 9.50 9.30 2.02
C LYS A 153 8.17 8.75 1.48
N GLY A 154 7.24 8.42 2.37
CA GLY A 154 5.86 8.11 1.98
C GLY A 154 5.14 9.36 1.45
N VAL A 155 4.12 9.13 0.64
CA VAL A 155 3.15 10.18 0.27
C VAL A 155 2.38 10.56 1.55
N LYS A 156 2.05 11.84 1.73
CA LYS A 156 1.24 12.25 2.87
C LYS A 156 -0.10 11.51 2.86
N SER A 157 -0.40 10.82 3.95
CA SER A 157 -1.72 10.26 4.23
C SER A 157 -2.61 11.39 4.76
N TYR A 158 -3.74 11.61 4.16
CA TYR A 158 -4.75 12.56 4.61
C TYR A 158 -5.90 11.84 5.31
#